data_b476817aed102f6bd83e226f3938594c
#
_entry.id   b476817aed102f6bd83e226f3938594c
#
_cell.length_a   1.000
_cell.length_b   1.000
_cell.length_c   1.000
_cell.angle_alpha   90.00
_cell.angle_beta   90.00
_cell.angle_gamma   90.00
#
_symmetry.space_group_name_H-M   'P 1'
#
loop_
_entity.id
_entity.type
_entity.pdbx_description
1 polymer ?
#
loop_
_entity_poly.entity_id
_entity_poly.type
_entity_poly.pdbx_seq_one_letter_code
_entity_poly.pdbx_strand_id
1 'polypeptide(L)'
;IDTAGKERVLHSFGNGTDGSEPFGGLVALGGRMYGTTFRGGATNGGIVFSVDTAGKERVVYNFGLGSPVVPDGRNPESTLTVLNGTLFGTTYNGGVRSAGTVFNLNTAGDESVLYNFGGPGDGAHPYAGLLALKSTLYGTTSAGGAHGEGALFSISARKERVLYSFRGGSDGARPDGGLIALDGSLYGTTYKGGAHDRGTAFSASTQGKERVLESFGSSTAGGADPFAGFYVLNGTLYGTTTQGGSHRQGVAFAMTRAGKERVLYTFGSDSAGAAPFAALTDWNGMLYGVTAAGGATNHGTVFQISP
;
A
#
# COMPACT_ATOMS: atom_id res chain seq x y z
N ILE A 1 10.32 -9.30 16.06
CA ILE A 1 11.55 -10.10 15.89
C ILE A 1 12.70 -9.31 16.49
N ASP A 2 13.52 -9.92 17.31
CA ASP A 2 14.73 -9.30 17.84
C ASP A 2 15.90 -9.40 16.82
N THR A 3 17.04 -8.80 17.16
CA THR A 3 18.23 -8.80 16.27
C THR A 3 18.88 -10.18 16.09
N ALA A 4 18.51 -11.17 16.92
CA ALA A 4 18.91 -12.56 16.78
C ALA A 4 17.92 -13.39 15.93
N GLY A 5 16.88 -12.74 15.38
CA GLY A 5 15.83 -13.39 14.58
C GLY A 5 14.77 -14.14 15.41
N LYS A 6 14.75 -13.95 16.73
CA LYS A 6 13.76 -14.57 17.59
C LYS A 6 12.42 -13.86 17.47
N GLU A 7 11.42 -14.58 16.99
CA GLU A 7 10.04 -14.11 16.91
C GLU A 7 9.35 -14.12 18.27
N ARG A 8 8.49 -13.13 18.49
CA ARG A 8 7.51 -13.12 19.56
C ARG A 8 6.17 -12.68 18.98
N VAL A 9 5.16 -13.55 19.03
CA VAL A 9 3.78 -13.20 18.72
C VAL A 9 3.24 -12.26 19.78
N LEU A 10 2.79 -11.06 19.41
CA LEU A 10 2.17 -10.09 20.31
C LEU A 10 0.67 -10.31 20.41
N HIS A 11 0.00 -10.60 19.30
CA HIS A 11 -1.45 -10.83 19.25
C HIS A 11 -1.79 -11.81 18.12
N SER A 12 -2.80 -12.65 18.33
CA SER A 12 -3.34 -13.56 17.32
C SER A 12 -4.81 -13.20 17.08
N PHE A 13 -5.12 -12.77 15.88
CA PHE A 13 -6.47 -12.36 15.48
C PHE A 13 -7.43 -13.55 15.31
N GLY A 14 -8.75 -13.26 15.36
CA GLY A 14 -9.81 -14.21 15.06
C GLY A 14 -10.64 -14.65 16.26
N ASN A 15 -10.53 -13.98 17.41
CA ASN A 15 -11.31 -14.25 18.61
C ASN A 15 -12.46 -13.23 18.76
N GLY A 16 -13.70 -13.65 18.50
CA GLY A 16 -14.88 -12.82 18.74
C GLY A 16 -15.00 -11.60 17.80
N THR A 17 -15.03 -10.39 18.38
CA THR A 17 -15.13 -9.12 17.62
C THR A 17 -13.78 -8.51 17.24
N ASP A 18 -12.71 -9.21 17.49
CA ASP A 18 -11.36 -8.96 17.05
C ASP A 18 -11.31 -8.98 15.50
N GLY A 19 -10.26 -8.42 14.91
CA GLY A 19 -10.09 -8.39 13.45
C GLY A 19 -9.61 -9.72 12.87
N SER A 20 -9.56 -9.77 11.56
CA SER A 20 -8.91 -10.85 10.79
C SER A 20 -8.33 -10.30 9.48
N GLU A 21 -7.35 -11.00 8.92
CA GLU A 21 -6.66 -10.59 7.68
C GLU A 21 -5.99 -9.20 7.81
N PRO A 22 -4.95 -9.05 8.67
CA PRO A 22 -4.20 -7.81 8.81
C PRO A 22 -3.20 -7.63 7.64
N PHE A 23 -3.63 -7.04 6.54
CA PHE A 23 -2.78 -6.85 5.34
C PHE A 23 -1.85 -5.64 5.46
N GLY A 24 -2.30 -4.57 6.13
CA GLY A 24 -1.53 -3.34 6.29
C GLY A 24 -0.37 -3.47 7.29
N GLY A 25 0.65 -2.64 7.10
CA GLY A 25 1.73 -2.49 8.08
C GLY A 25 1.26 -1.74 9.34
N LEU A 26 2.13 -1.71 10.36
CA LEU A 26 1.88 -1.01 11.61
C LEU A 26 2.49 0.39 11.59
N VAL A 27 1.83 1.35 12.25
CA VAL A 27 2.34 2.70 12.49
C VAL A 27 2.38 3.01 13.99
N ALA A 28 3.45 3.64 14.44
CA ALA A 28 3.61 4.00 15.85
C ALA A 28 2.99 5.37 16.15
N LEU A 29 2.19 5.45 17.23
CA LEU A 29 1.64 6.69 17.74
C LEU A 29 1.40 6.57 19.25
N GLY A 30 1.87 7.53 20.03
CA GLY A 30 1.60 7.59 21.48
C GLY A 30 2.03 6.35 22.27
N GLY A 31 3.14 5.70 21.87
CA GLY A 31 3.66 4.49 22.54
C GLY A 31 2.93 3.18 22.21
N ARG A 32 2.02 3.22 21.26
CA ARG A 32 1.32 2.03 20.73
C ARG A 32 1.55 1.89 19.22
N MET A 33 1.40 0.69 18.70
CA MET A 33 1.35 0.41 17.27
C MET A 33 -0.09 0.29 16.83
N TYR A 34 -0.44 0.90 15.71
CA TYR A 34 -1.77 0.88 15.11
C TYR A 34 -1.74 0.19 13.76
N GLY A 35 -2.75 -0.59 13.47
CA GLY A 35 -2.94 -1.28 12.20
C GLY A 35 -4.41 -1.46 11.86
N THR A 36 -4.66 -2.05 10.70
CA THR A 36 -5.99 -2.35 10.19
C THR A 36 -6.13 -3.85 9.95
N THR A 37 -7.36 -4.34 9.99
CA THR A 37 -7.70 -5.68 9.49
C THR A 37 -8.77 -5.55 8.42
N PHE A 38 -8.65 -6.36 7.35
CA PHE A 38 -9.60 -6.32 6.23
C PHE A 38 -10.99 -6.81 6.62
N ARG A 39 -11.05 -7.81 7.51
CA ARG A 39 -12.30 -8.41 8.01
C ARG A 39 -12.31 -8.46 9.54
N GLY A 40 -13.39 -9.07 10.07
CA GLY A 40 -13.64 -9.14 11.49
C GLY A 40 -14.27 -7.87 12.03
N GLY A 41 -14.24 -7.72 13.36
CA GLY A 41 -15.00 -6.69 14.03
C GLY A 41 -16.51 -6.99 14.10
N ALA A 42 -17.28 -6.08 14.68
CA ALA A 42 -18.71 -6.27 14.96
C ALA A 42 -19.59 -6.52 13.72
N THR A 43 -19.17 -6.03 12.53
CA THR A 43 -19.93 -6.10 11.28
C THR A 43 -19.23 -6.89 10.18
N ASN A 44 -18.10 -7.52 10.49
CA ASN A 44 -17.18 -8.08 9.50
C ASN A 44 -16.72 -7.06 8.42
N GLY A 45 -16.69 -5.79 8.79
CA GLY A 45 -16.24 -4.68 7.95
C GLY A 45 -14.76 -4.34 8.11
N GLY A 46 -14.06 -5.06 9.00
CA GLY A 46 -12.70 -4.75 9.41
C GLY A 46 -12.64 -3.80 10.60
N ILE A 47 -11.46 -3.63 11.15
CA ILE A 47 -11.22 -2.76 12.30
C ILE A 47 -9.96 -1.90 12.13
N VAL A 48 -9.86 -0.86 12.93
CA VAL A 48 -8.58 -0.32 13.37
C VAL A 48 -8.28 -0.87 14.77
N PHE A 49 -7.11 -1.42 14.95
CA PHE A 49 -6.64 -1.90 16.26
C PHE A 49 -5.40 -1.15 16.71
N SER A 50 -5.10 -1.23 18.00
CA SER A 50 -3.80 -0.85 18.54
C SER A 50 -3.25 -1.97 19.42
N VAL A 51 -1.94 -2.16 19.41
CA VAL A 51 -1.23 -3.11 20.26
C VAL A 51 -0.04 -2.42 20.95
N ASP A 52 0.18 -2.70 22.23
CA ASP A 52 1.38 -2.25 22.92
C ASP A 52 2.51 -3.29 22.87
N THR A 53 3.68 -2.92 23.38
CA THR A 53 4.86 -3.81 23.41
C THR A 53 4.69 -5.05 24.30
N ALA A 54 3.69 -5.05 25.20
CA ALA A 54 3.33 -6.23 26.01
C ALA A 54 2.41 -7.20 25.26
N GLY A 55 1.86 -6.77 24.12
CA GLY A 55 0.90 -7.57 23.33
C GLY A 55 -0.57 -7.30 23.68
N LYS A 56 -0.84 -6.25 24.50
CA LYS A 56 -2.23 -5.90 24.82
C LYS A 56 -2.85 -5.19 23.62
N GLU A 57 -3.67 -5.95 22.90
CA GLU A 57 -4.49 -5.45 21.79
C GLU A 57 -5.71 -4.68 22.32
N ARG A 58 -6.20 -3.75 21.50
CA ARG A 58 -7.45 -3.02 21.70
C ARG A 58 -8.05 -2.70 20.33
N VAL A 59 -9.30 -3.05 20.08
CA VAL A 59 -10.10 -2.52 18.99
C VAL A 59 -10.31 -1.03 19.22
N VAL A 60 -9.86 -0.21 18.30
CA VAL A 60 -10.00 1.26 18.34
C VAL A 60 -11.26 1.68 17.62
N TYR A 61 -11.54 1.08 16.45
CA TYR A 61 -12.71 1.37 15.64
C TYR A 61 -13.21 0.13 14.89
N ASN A 62 -14.51 -0.01 14.73
CA ASN A 62 -15.16 -1.06 13.92
C ASN A 62 -15.79 -0.41 12.68
N PHE A 63 -15.37 -0.82 11.50
CA PHE A 63 -15.95 -0.36 10.24
C PHE A 63 -17.29 -1.03 9.93
N GLY A 64 -18.13 -0.33 9.14
CA GLY A 64 -19.42 -0.82 8.70
C GLY A 64 -20.55 -0.64 9.70
N LEU A 65 -20.35 0.14 10.76
CA LEU A 65 -21.38 0.51 11.73
C LEU A 65 -22.18 1.75 11.31
N GLY A 66 -21.80 2.40 10.21
CA GLY A 66 -22.46 3.58 9.67
C GLY A 66 -23.95 3.34 9.37
N SER A 67 -24.75 4.41 9.45
CA SER A 67 -26.14 4.38 9.06
C SER A 67 -26.32 4.55 7.54
N PRO A 68 -27.47 4.24 6.96
CA PRO A 68 -27.74 4.54 5.56
C PRO A 68 -27.62 6.02 5.20
N VAL A 69 -27.72 6.92 6.19
CA VAL A 69 -27.61 8.39 6.03
C VAL A 69 -26.16 8.86 6.12
N VAL A 70 -25.34 8.18 6.93
CA VAL A 70 -23.89 8.43 7.07
C VAL A 70 -23.18 7.10 6.86
N PRO A 71 -22.96 6.71 5.61
CA PRO A 71 -22.28 5.45 5.30
C PRO A 71 -20.82 5.49 5.75
N ASP A 72 -20.42 4.45 6.43
CA ASP A 72 -19.07 4.21 6.89
C ASP A 72 -18.23 3.49 5.82
N GLY A 73 -16.91 3.53 5.96
CA GLY A 73 -15.99 2.69 5.21
C GLY A 73 -16.09 1.22 5.59
N ARG A 74 -15.54 0.35 4.74
CA ARG A 74 -15.40 -1.10 4.98
C ARG A 74 -14.13 -1.62 4.35
N ASN A 75 -13.57 -2.66 4.96
CA ASN A 75 -12.41 -3.38 4.43
C ASN A 75 -11.18 -2.48 4.27
N PRO A 76 -10.63 -1.94 5.36
CA PRO A 76 -9.36 -1.23 5.30
C PRO A 76 -8.23 -2.24 5.05
N GLU A 77 -7.41 -2.02 4.02
CA GLU A 77 -6.31 -2.92 3.63
C GLU A 77 -4.94 -2.31 3.86
N SER A 78 -4.87 -0.99 3.95
CA SER A 78 -3.62 -0.25 3.91
C SER A 78 -3.04 0.04 5.29
N THR A 79 -1.75 0.33 5.30
CA THR A 79 -1.08 0.94 6.44
C THR A 79 -1.65 2.33 6.71
N LEU A 80 -1.90 2.62 7.98
CA LEU A 80 -2.34 3.95 8.42
C LEU A 80 -1.21 4.98 8.26
N THR A 81 -1.59 6.25 8.09
CA THR A 81 -0.65 7.37 8.02
C THR A 81 -0.87 8.30 9.21
N VAL A 82 0.20 8.69 9.88
CA VAL A 82 0.13 9.66 10.97
C VAL A 82 0.44 11.06 10.45
N LEU A 83 -0.47 12.00 10.70
CA LEU A 83 -0.26 13.42 10.44
C LEU A 83 -0.77 14.24 11.63
N ASN A 84 0.11 15.01 12.25
CA ASN A 84 -0.22 15.87 13.42
C ASN A 84 -0.94 15.12 14.56
N GLY A 85 -0.51 13.89 14.88
CA GLY A 85 -1.07 13.08 15.96
C GLY A 85 -2.43 12.43 15.65
N THR A 86 -2.90 12.53 14.42
CA THR A 86 -4.13 11.91 13.91
C THR A 86 -3.77 10.78 12.94
N LEU A 87 -4.48 9.66 13.01
CA LEU A 87 -4.39 8.55 12.09
C LEU A 87 -5.27 8.82 10.86
N PHE A 88 -4.76 8.54 9.67
CA PHE A 88 -5.49 8.61 8.41
C PHE A 88 -5.38 7.28 7.69
N GLY A 89 -6.43 6.88 7.01
CA GLY A 89 -6.44 5.65 6.24
C GLY A 89 -7.46 5.65 5.12
N THR A 90 -7.47 4.56 4.39
CA THR A 90 -8.42 4.28 3.31
C THR A 90 -9.19 3.01 3.61
N THR A 91 -10.40 2.91 3.11
CA THR A 91 -11.17 1.66 3.05
C THR A 91 -11.41 1.28 1.60
N TYR A 92 -11.24 0.02 1.26
CA TYR A 92 -11.43 -0.48 -0.10
C TYR A 92 -12.90 -0.39 -0.55
N ASN A 93 -13.82 -0.70 0.35
CA ASN A 93 -15.26 -0.69 0.14
C ASN A 93 -15.94 0.28 1.12
N GLY A 94 -17.27 0.35 1.04
CA GLY A 94 -18.10 1.21 1.88
C GLY A 94 -18.18 2.64 1.35
N GLY A 95 -18.64 3.55 2.19
CA GLY A 95 -19.00 4.89 1.77
C GLY A 95 -20.29 4.94 0.97
N VAL A 96 -20.69 6.14 0.54
CA VAL A 96 -21.99 6.43 -0.14
C VAL A 96 -22.24 5.59 -1.39
N ARG A 97 -21.18 5.20 -2.11
CA ARG A 97 -21.24 4.45 -3.38
C ARG A 97 -20.56 3.09 -3.32
N SER A 98 -20.24 2.61 -2.12
CA SER A 98 -19.49 1.35 -1.92
C SER A 98 -18.15 1.29 -2.66
N ALA A 99 -17.57 2.43 -3.00
CA ALA A 99 -16.33 2.57 -3.75
C ALA A 99 -15.13 2.92 -2.87
N GLY A 100 -15.31 2.85 -1.55
CA GLY A 100 -14.28 3.14 -0.57
C GLY A 100 -14.32 4.57 -0.05
N THR A 101 -13.54 4.81 1.00
CA THR A 101 -13.46 6.11 1.69
C THR A 101 -12.01 6.49 2.01
N VAL A 102 -11.82 7.76 2.30
CA VAL A 102 -10.69 8.23 3.12
C VAL A 102 -11.26 8.65 4.47
N PHE A 103 -10.64 8.22 5.55
CA PHE A 103 -11.05 8.55 6.92
C PHE A 103 -9.90 9.12 7.74
N ASN A 104 -10.24 9.79 8.83
CA ASN A 104 -9.33 10.07 9.94
C ASN A 104 -9.85 9.45 11.23
N LEU A 105 -8.95 9.21 12.15
CA LEU A 105 -9.26 8.58 13.43
C LEU A 105 -8.31 9.12 14.51
N ASN A 106 -8.83 9.52 15.65
CA ASN A 106 -8.00 9.79 16.81
C ASN A 106 -7.73 8.53 17.65
N THR A 107 -6.85 8.63 18.62
CA THR A 107 -6.51 7.48 19.49
C THR A 107 -7.61 7.08 20.47
N ALA A 108 -8.67 7.90 20.63
CA ALA A 108 -9.86 7.59 21.43
C ALA A 108 -10.86 6.71 20.66
N GLY A 109 -10.80 6.71 19.34
CA GLY A 109 -11.70 5.94 18.47
C GLY A 109 -12.75 6.81 17.75
N ASP A 110 -12.62 8.15 17.82
CA ASP A 110 -13.50 9.03 17.07
C ASP A 110 -13.06 9.07 15.61
N GLU A 111 -13.85 8.43 14.76
CA GLU A 111 -13.66 8.34 13.31
C GLU A 111 -14.46 9.43 12.60
N SER A 112 -13.97 9.86 11.45
CA SER A 112 -14.66 10.75 10.53
C SER A 112 -14.28 10.44 9.09
N VAL A 113 -15.29 10.16 8.27
CA VAL A 113 -15.10 10.06 6.81
C VAL A 113 -14.77 11.45 6.26
N LEU A 114 -13.61 11.54 5.62
CA LEU A 114 -13.14 12.76 4.95
C LEU A 114 -13.63 12.85 3.52
N TYR A 115 -13.68 11.69 2.84
CA TYR A 115 -14.09 11.60 1.45
C TYR A 115 -14.73 10.24 1.12
N ASN A 116 -15.73 10.24 0.24
CA ASN A 116 -16.38 9.05 -0.30
C ASN A 116 -16.11 8.97 -1.80
N PHE A 117 -15.45 7.91 -2.24
CA PHE A 117 -15.13 7.66 -3.65
C PHE A 117 -16.34 7.21 -4.48
N GLY A 118 -16.17 7.21 -5.82
CA GLY A 118 -17.09 6.62 -6.78
C GLY A 118 -18.02 7.62 -7.47
N GLY A 119 -17.74 8.93 -7.40
CA GLY A 119 -18.40 9.93 -8.23
C GLY A 119 -18.03 9.80 -9.73
N PRO A 120 -18.73 10.49 -10.63
CA PRO A 120 -18.36 10.53 -12.04
C PRO A 120 -16.93 11.07 -12.25
N GLY A 121 -16.05 10.29 -12.88
CA GLY A 121 -14.65 10.65 -13.11
C GLY A 121 -13.75 10.59 -11.88
N ASP A 122 -14.31 10.21 -10.74
CA ASP A 122 -13.60 10.02 -9.47
C ASP A 122 -12.91 8.65 -9.39
N GLY A 123 -11.97 8.50 -8.46
CA GLY A 123 -11.38 7.21 -8.13
C GLY A 123 -12.35 6.27 -7.44
N ALA A 124 -11.98 4.99 -7.38
CA ALA A 124 -12.71 3.95 -6.65
C ALA A 124 -11.72 2.89 -6.11
N HIS A 125 -12.08 2.30 -4.98
CA HIS A 125 -11.34 1.21 -4.37
C HIS A 125 -9.86 1.56 -4.08
N PRO A 126 -9.58 2.50 -3.16
CA PRO A 126 -8.21 2.81 -2.75
C PRO A 126 -7.62 1.59 -2.03
N TYR A 127 -6.56 1.02 -2.59
CA TYR A 127 -5.88 -0.16 -2.08
C TYR A 127 -4.73 0.22 -1.15
N ALA A 128 -3.94 1.22 -1.55
CA ALA A 128 -2.76 1.65 -0.83
C ALA A 128 -3.06 2.66 0.28
N GLY A 129 -2.10 2.79 1.20
CA GLY A 129 -2.09 3.83 2.21
C GLY A 129 -1.84 5.22 1.63
N LEU A 130 -2.10 6.22 2.45
CA LEU A 130 -1.92 7.62 2.09
C LEU A 130 -0.48 8.08 2.32
N LEU A 131 0.00 8.94 1.46
CA LEU A 131 1.23 9.70 1.66
C LEU A 131 0.89 11.09 2.21
N ALA A 132 1.39 11.43 3.39
CA ALA A 132 1.28 12.78 3.92
C ALA A 132 2.48 13.62 3.45
N LEU A 133 2.20 14.72 2.74
CA LEU A 133 3.22 15.70 2.35
C LEU A 133 2.74 17.09 2.77
N LYS A 134 3.41 17.68 3.75
CA LYS A 134 2.93 18.89 4.44
C LYS A 134 1.54 18.63 5.05
N SER A 135 0.53 19.42 4.68
CA SER A 135 -0.87 19.30 5.13
C SER A 135 -1.79 18.60 4.11
N THR A 136 -1.23 18.02 3.06
CA THR A 136 -1.98 17.35 2.00
C THR A 136 -1.72 15.85 2.05
N LEU A 137 -2.78 15.06 1.92
CA LEU A 137 -2.72 13.61 1.75
C LEU A 137 -2.79 13.30 0.25
N TYR A 138 -1.96 12.40 -0.20
CA TYR A 138 -1.94 11.86 -1.56
C TYR A 138 -2.19 10.37 -1.52
N GLY A 139 -2.88 9.85 -2.52
CA GLY A 139 -3.15 8.41 -2.63
C GLY A 139 -3.50 8.01 -4.03
N THR A 140 -3.69 6.72 -4.21
CA THR A 140 -4.11 6.08 -5.45
C THR A 140 -5.39 5.27 -5.23
N THR A 141 -6.16 5.09 -6.30
CA THR A 141 -7.29 4.16 -6.33
C THR A 141 -7.07 3.12 -7.41
N SER A 142 -7.39 1.86 -7.14
CA SER A 142 -7.19 0.75 -8.07
C SER A 142 -8.15 0.76 -9.26
N ALA A 143 -9.26 1.49 -9.14
CA ALA A 143 -10.29 1.60 -10.16
C ALA A 143 -10.85 3.04 -10.21
N GLY A 144 -11.81 3.28 -11.12
CA GLY A 144 -12.38 4.62 -11.31
C GLY A 144 -11.45 5.54 -12.10
N GLY A 145 -11.58 6.84 -11.90
CA GLY A 145 -10.98 7.83 -12.79
C GLY A 145 -11.77 7.96 -14.10
N ALA A 146 -11.33 8.85 -14.98
CA ALA A 146 -12.02 9.10 -16.27
C ALA A 146 -12.02 7.89 -17.22
N HIS A 147 -11.15 6.91 -17.00
CA HIS A 147 -10.96 5.74 -17.88
C HIS A 147 -11.23 4.40 -17.19
N GLY A 148 -11.57 4.39 -15.89
CA GLY A 148 -11.83 3.16 -15.15
C GLY A 148 -10.58 2.44 -14.60
N GLU A 149 -9.39 2.90 -14.96
CA GLU A 149 -8.11 2.21 -14.69
C GLU A 149 -7.39 2.72 -13.42
N GLY A 150 -8.11 3.47 -12.59
CA GLY A 150 -7.60 4.04 -11.36
C GLY A 150 -7.18 5.51 -11.48
N ALA A 151 -6.92 6.12 -10.34
CA ALA A 151 -6.58 7.52 -10.25
C ALA A 151 -5.48 7.79 -9.22
N LEU A 152 -4.74 8.87 -9.43
CA LEU A 152 -3.93 9.56 -8.44
C LEU A 152 -4.76 10.74 -7.91
N PHE A 153 -4.89 10.87 -6.60
CA PHE A 153 -5.66 11.93 -5.97
C PHE A 153 -4.90 12.65 -4.85
N SER A 154 -5.43 13.81 -4.46
CA SER A 154 -4.99 14.52 -3.26
C SER A 154 -6.19 14.94 -2.42
N ILE A 155 -6.01 15.00 -1.10
CA ILE A 155 -6.99 15.56 -0.16
C ILE A 155 -6.33 16.64 0.67
N SER A 156 -6.91 17.85 0.64
CA SER A 156 -6.52 18.98 1.48
C SER A 156 -7.78 19.70 1.96
N ALA A 157 -7.84 20.05 3.24
CA ALA A 157 -8.99 20.71 3.86
C ALA A 157 -10.35 20.02 3.56
N ARG A 158 -10.39 18.68 3.59
CA ARG A 158 -11.55 17.83 3.26
C ARG A 158 -12.02 17.96 1.80
N LYS A 159 -11.17 18.45 0.91
CA LYS A 159 -11.46 18.60 -0.51
C LYS A 159 -10.57 17.63 -1.29
N GLU A 160 -11.20 16.70 -1.95
CA GLU A 160 -10.52 15.79 -2.87
C GLU A 160 -10.31 16.47 -4.22
N ARG A 161 -9.24 16.07 -4.90
CA ARG A 161 -8.93 16.43 -6.26
C ARG A 161 -8.29 15.25 -6.97
N VAL A 162 -8.88 14.76 -8.04
CA VAL A 162 -8.21 13.85 -8.99
C VAL A 162 -7.07 14.63 -9.66
N LEU A 163 -5.86 14.16 -9.48
CA LEU A 163 -4.65 14.72 -10.07
C LEU A 163 -4.38 14.11 -11.44
N TYR A 164 -4.58 12.79 -11.54
CA TYR A 164 -4.37 12.03 -12.77
C TYR A 164 -5.31 10.85 -12.84
N SER A 165 -5.85 10.54 -14.02
CA SER A 165 -6.64 9.33 -14.30
C SER A 165 -5.84 8.43 -15.23
N PHE A 166 -5.46 7.26 -14.76
CA PHE A 166 -4.74 6.26 -15.54
C PHE A 166 -5.60 5.78 -16.72
N ARG A 167 -4.96 5.50 -17.85
CA ARG A 167 -5.64 5.21 -19.12
C ARG A 167 -5.55 3.76 -19.56
N GLY A 168 -4.72 2.96 -18.87
CA GLY A 168 -4.39 1.63 -19.35
C GLY A 168 -3.52 1.66 -20.61
N GLY A 169 -3.38 0.51 -21.29
CA GLY A 169 -2.54 0.41 -22.48
C GLY A 169 -1.08 0.78 -22.16
N SER A 170 -0.48 1.67 -22.94
CA SER A 170 0.91 2.11 -22.72
C SER A 170 1.10 2.97 -21.48
N ASP A 171 0.04 3.50 -20.91
CA ASP A 171 -0.03 4.13 -19.60
C ASP A 171 -0.15 3.05 -18.50
N GLY A 172 -0.13 3.42 -17.24
CA GLY A 172 -0.39 2.49 -16.16
C GLY A 172 -1.88 2.19 -15.97
N ALA A 173 -2.19 1.13 -15.25
CA ALA A 173 -3.52 0.75 -14.78
C ALA A 173 -3.42 0.08 -13.41
N ARG A 174 -4.45 0.24 -12.57
CA ARG A 174 -4.48 -0.32 -11.23
C ARG A 174 -3.24 0.08 -10.40
N PRO A 175 -3.14 1.33 -9.98
CA PRO A 175 -2.07 1.75 -9.07
C PRO A 175 -2.35 1.23 -7.65
N ASP A 176 -2.02 -0.04 -7.41
CA ASP A 176 -2.24 -0.75 -6.14
C ASP A 176 -1.13 -0.42 -5.12
N GLY A 177 0.04 0.02 -5.58
CA GLY A 177 1.18 0.39 -4.73
C GLY A 177 1.05 1.76 -4.07
N GLY A 178 1.62 1.89 -2.87
CA GLY A 178 1.69 3.15 -2.14
C GLY A 178 2.59 4.19 -2.83
N LEU A 179 2.32 5.45 -2.57
CA LEU A 179 3.12 6.56 -3.08
C LEU A 179 4.28 6.89 -2.14
N ILE A 180 5.38 7.37 -2.70
CA ILE A 180 6.44 8.06 -1.97
C ILE A 180 6.67 9.46 -2.55
N ALA A 181 7.23 10.36 -1.75
CA ALA A 181 7.68 11.67 -2.23
C ALA A 181 9.21 11.75 -2.21
N LEU A 182 9.77 12.24 -3.30
CA LEU A 182 11.21 12.51 -3.42
C LEU A 182 11.39 13.79 -4.23
N ASP A 183 12.10 14.77 -3.68
CA ASP A 183 12.40 16.09 -4.31
C ASP A 183 11.15 16.78 -4.89
N GLY A 184 10.03 16.73 -4.16
CA GLY A 184 8.77 17.39 -4.53
C GLY A 184 7.96 16.68 -5.61
N SER A 185 8.41 15.53 -6.09
CA SER A 185 7.68 14.65 -7.01
C SER A 185 7.14 13.43 -6.25
N LEU A 186 6.00 12.91 -6.71
CA LEU A 186 5.40 11.67 -6.26
C LEU A 186 5.89 10.53 -7.14
N TYR A 187 6.15 9.37 -6.55
CA TYR A 187 6.54 8.15 -7.27
C TYR A 187 5.66 7.00 -6.82
N GLY A 188 5.27 6.15 -7.74
CA GLY A 188 4.45 4.97 -7.49
C GLY A 188 4.59 3.93 -8.58
N THR A 189 3.86 2.85 -8.42
CA THR A 189 3.76 1.73 -9.35
C THR A 189 2.32 1.48 -9.74
N THR A 190 2.10 0.93 -10.92
CA THR A 190 0.81 0.37 -11.32
C THR A 190 0.98 -1.14 -11.54
N TYR A 191 0.00 -1.92 -11.08
CA TYR A 191 0.04 -3.38 -11.19
C TYR A 191 -0.17 -3.86 -12.63
N LYS A 192 -0.92 -3.09 -13.44
CA LYS A 192 -1.25 -3.39 -14.84
C LYS A 192 -0.91 -2.20 -15.74
N GLY A 193 -1.13 -2.39 -17.04
CA GLY A 193 -0.78 -1.42 -18.06
C GLY A 193 0.72 -1.42 -18.38
N GLY A 194 1.18 -0.37 -19.03
CA GLY A 194 2.51 -0.30 -19.62
C GLY A 194 2.57 -1.03 -20.98
N ALA A 195 3.67 -0.90 -21.69
CA ALA A 195 3.85 -1.44 -23.04
C ALA A 195 3.64 -2.98 -23.14
N HIS A 196 3.74 -3.70 -22.04
CA HIS A 196 3.65 -5.17 -21.96
C HIS A 196 2.49 -5.65 -21.06
N ASP A 197 1.63 -4.73 -20.60
CA ASP A 197 0.55 -5.01 -19.63
C ASP A 197 1.05 -5.74 -18.35
N ARG A 198 2.26 -5.38 -17.91
CA ARG A 198 2.94 -5.93 -16.73
C ARG A 198 3.24 -4.86 -15.69
N GLY A 199 2.51 -3.75 -15.75
CA GLY A 199 2.64 -2.64 -14.83
C GLY A 199 3.70 -1.63 -15.21
N THR A 200 3.67 -0.51 -14.52
CA THR A 200 4.60 0.59 -14.71
C THR A 200 5.18 1.10 -13.40
N ALA A 201 6.35 1.72 -13.49
CA ALA A 201 6.81 2.70 -12.53
C ALA A 201 6.47 4.09 -13.10
N PHE A 202 5.93 4.97 -12.28
CA PHE A 202 5.59 6.33 -12.70
C PHE A 202 6.11 7.39 -11.72
N SER A 203 6.24 8.62 -12.23
CA SER A 203 6.37 9.81 -11.41
C SER A 203 5.25 10.79 -11.72
N ALA A 204 4.86 11.59 -10.75
CA ALA A 204 3.90 12.66 -10.95
C ALA A 204 4.28 13.90 -10.15
N SER A 205 4.01 15.09 -10.68
CA SER A 205 4.05 16.29 -9.86
C SER A 205 2.84 16.34 -8.92
N THR A 206 2.93 17.14 -7.86
CA THR A 206 1.79 17.41 -6.97
C THR A 206 0.62 18.15 -7.65
N GLN A 207 0.78 18.57 -8.91
CA GLN A 207 -0.27 19.15 -9.76
C GLN A 207 -0.85 18.14 -10.75
N GLY A 208 -0.35 16.89 -10.79
CA GLY A 208 -0.88 15.81 -11.61
C GLY A 208 -0.22 15.65 -12.98
N LYS A 209 0.97 16.24 -13.21
CA LYS A 209 1.73 15.93 -14.41
C LYS A 209 2.43 14.59 -14.22
N GLU A 210 1.83 13.56 -14.77
CA GLU A 210 2.32 12.17 -14.69
C GLU A 210 3.32 11.89 -15.84
N ARG A 211 4.22 10.94 -15.61
CA ARG A 211 5.16 10.38 -16.59
C ARG A 211 5.46 8.92 -16.22
N VAL A 212 5.28 8.01 -17.18
CA VAL A 212 5.80 6.65 -17.09
C VAL A 212 7.33 6.69 -17.08
N LEU A 213 7.94 6.04 -16.10
CA LEU A 213 9.39 5.91 -15.95
C LEU A 213 9.89 4.62 -16.56
N GLU A 214 9.18 3.52 -16.32
CA GLU A 214 9.48 2.17 -16.77
C GLU A 214 8.20 1.42 -17.07
N SER A 215 8.20 0.60 -18.12
CA SER A 215 7.15 -0.39 -18.41
C SER A 215 7.73 -1.77 -18.14
N PHE A 216 7.28 -2.42 -17.07
CA PHE A 216 7.77 -3.73 -16.67
C PHE A 216 7.42 -4.82 -17.70
N GLY A 217 8.14 -5.94 -17.66
CA GLY A 217 7.92 -7.07 -18.55
C GLY A 217 8.63 -7.00 -19.90
N SER A 218 9.51 -6.04 -20.13
CA SER A 218 10.27 -5.87 -21.38
C SER A 218 11.27 -6.99 -21.62
N SER A 219 11.70 -7.69 -20.58
CA SER A 219 12.64 -8.82 -20.67
C SER A 219 12.30 -9.94 -19.68
N THR A 220 12.77 -11.14 -19.99
CA THR A 220 12.60 -12.31 -19.09
C THR A 220 13.40 -12.20 -17.80
N ALA A 221 14.41 -11.33 -17.74
CA ALA A 221 15.22 -11.09 -16.56
C ALA A 221 14.69 -9.91 -15.72
N GLY A 222 13.88 -9.02 -16.29
CA GLY A 222 13.27 -7.87 -15.62
C GLY A 222 12.07 -8.23 -14.76
N GLY A 223 11.63 -7.28 -13.95
CA GLY A 223 10.45 -7.42 -13.11
C GLY A 223 9.14 -7.36 -13.90
N ALA A 224 8.05 -7.86 -13.29
CA ALA A 224 6.69 -7.76 -13.82
C ALA A 224 5.69 -7.73 -12.66
N ASP A 225 4.56 -7.08 -12.90
CA ASP A 225 3.46 -6.99 -11.94
C ASP A 225 3.92 -6.42 -10.56
N PRO A 226 4.42 -5.17 -10.49
CA PRO A 226 4.79 -4.53 -9.22
C PRO A 226 3.52 -4.25 -8.40
N PHE A 227 3.43 -4.82 -7.22
CA PHE A 227 2.28 -4.66 -6.33
C PHE A 227 2.53 -3.62 -5.24
N ALA A 228 3.73 -3.60 -4.70
CA ALA A 228 4.14 -2.66 -3.65
C ALA A 228 4.63 -1.32 -4.22
N GLY A 229 4.53 -0.28 -3.40
CA GLY A 229 5.19 1.01 -3.68
C GLY A 229 6.70 0.95 -3.48
N PHE A 230 7.36 2.07 -3.76
CA PHE A 230 8.80 2.21 -3.59
C PHE A 230 9.21 2.46 -2.14
N TYR A 231 10.41 2.04 -1.81
CA TYR A 231 11.23 2.55 -0.72
C TYR A 231 12.34 3.45 -1.26
N VAL A 232 12.68 4.52 -0.54
CA VAL A 232 13.77 5.43 -0.95
C VAL A 232 14.93 5.34 0.01
N LEU A 233 16.11 5.06 -0.53
CA LEU A 233 17.35 5.11 0.21
C LEU A 233 18.39 5.88 -0.62
N ASN A 234 18.97 6.94 -0.04
CA ASN A 234 19.99 7.78 -0.69
C ASN A 234 19.60 8.29 -2.10
N GLY A 235 18.31 8.65 -2.29
CA GLY A 235 17.79 9.17 -3.55
C GLY A 235 17.58 8.13 -4.66
N THR A 236 17.78 6.85 -4.37
CA THR A 236 17.46 5.70 -5.23
C THR A 236 16.13 5.09 -4.81
N LEU A 237 15.30 4.73 -5.79
CA LEU A 237 14.03 4.04 -5.60
C LEU A 237 14.29 2.53 -5.56
N TYR A 238 13.78 1.85 -4.55
CA TYR A 238 13.86 0.39 -4.42
C TYR A 238 12.46 -0.19 -4.41
N GLY A 239 12.25 -1.27 -5.12
CA GLY A 239 10.97 -1.93 -5.21
C GLY A 239 11.07 -3.42 -5.43
N THR A 240 9.92 -4.06 -5.43
CA THR A 240 9.76 -5.48 -5.73
C THR A 240 8.68 -5.66 -6.79
N THR A 241 8.77 -6.75 -7.53
CA THR A 241 7.71 -7.21 -8.44
C THR A 241 7.28 -8.62 -8.04
N THR A 242 6.00 -8.92 -8.18
CA THR A 242 5.46 -10.26 -7.82
C THR A 242 5.76 -11.33 -8.86
N GLN A 243 6.07 -10.91 -10.07
CA GLN A 243 6.34 -11.75 -11.23
C GLN A 243 7.63 -11.28 -11.94
N GLY A 244 8.05 -11.99 -12.97
CA GLY A 244 9.27 -11.69 -13.73
C GLY A 244 10.52 -12.27 -13.08
N GLY A 245 11.67 -11.91 -13.61
CA GLY A 245 12.94 -12.55 -13.30
C GLY A 245 13.10 -13.91 -13.95
N SER A 246 14.31 -14.50 -13.92
CA SER A 246 14.61 -15.77 -14.59
C SER A 246 13.73 -16.94 -14.14
N HIS A 247 13.21 -16.90 -12.92
CA HIS A 247 12.32 -17.93 -12.36
C HIS A 247 10.83 -17.53 -12.38
N ARG A 248 10.47 -16.34 -12.89
CA ARG A 248 9.11 -15.80 -12.94
C ARG A 248 8.43 -15.66 -11.57
N GLN A 249 9.21 -15.56 -10.50
CA GLN A 249 8.73 -15.47 -9.11
C GLN A 249 8.96 -14.09 -8.49
N GLY A 250 9.29 -13.10 -9.34
CA GLY A 250 9.52 -11.73 -8.95
C GLY A 250 10.99 -11.36 -8.82
N VAL A 251 11.22 -10.07 -8.71
CA VAL A 251 12.55 -9.49 -8.50
C VAL A 251 12.51 -8.42 -7.41
N ALA A 252 13.64 -8.18 -6.79
CA ALA A 252 13.93 -6.93 -6.12
C ALA A 252 14.82 -6.08 -7.02
N PHE A 253 14.52 -4.79 -7.13
CA PHE A 253 15.22 -3.89 -8.05
C PHE A 253 15.53 -2.53 -7.42
N ALA A 254 16.53 -1.87 -7.97
CA ALA A 254 16.81 -0.45 -7.77
C ALA A 254 16.46 0.32 -9.04
N MET A 255 15.95 1.54 -8.89
CA MET A 255 15.61 2.40 -10.01
C MET A 255 16.08 3.84 -9.75
N THR A 256 16.66 4.47 -10.76
CA THR A 256 16.95 5.89 -10.70
C THR A 256 15.67 6.70 -10.90
N ARG A 257 15.65 7.96 -10.50
CA ARG A 257 14.53 8.90 -10.76
C ARG A 257 14.23 9.11 -12.25
N ALA A 258 15.18 8.77 -13.12
CA ALA A 258 14.99 8.82 -14.57
C ALA A 258 14.34 7.57 -15.16
N GLY A 259 14.13 6.51 -14.34
CA GLY A 259 13.51 5.26 -14.75
C GLY A 259 14.51 4.16 -15.13
N LYS A 260 15.83 4.36 -14.93
CA LYS A 260 16.78 3.28 -15.21
C LYS A 260 16.71 2.22 -14.11
N GLU A 261 16.14 1.05 -14.43
CA GLU A 261 16.07 -0.13 -13.57
C GLU A 261 17.40 -0.89 -13.52
N ARG A 262 17.68 -1.49 -12.36
CA ARG A 262 18.72 -2.49 -12.13
C ARG A 262 18.17 -3.58 -11.22
N VAL A 263 18.04 -4.80 -11.70
CA VAL A 263 17.68 -5.97 -10.87
C VAL A 263 18.78 -6.22 -9.85
N LEU A 264 18.41 -6.34 -8.59
CA LEU A 264 19.28 -6.64 -7.44
C LEU A 264 19.24 -8.12 -7.12
N TYR A 265 18.06 -8.72 -7.16
CA TYR A 265 17.84 -10.11 -6.83
C TYR A 265 16.64 -10.68 -7.61
N THR A 266 16.74 -11.94 -8.01
CA THR A 266 15.66 -12.70 -8.65
C THR A 266 15.19 -13.80 -7.71
N PHE A 267 13.90 -13.77 -7.35
CA PHE A 267 13.28 -14.77 -6.47
C PHE A 267 12.99 -16.08 -7.21
N GLY A 268 12.83 -17.18 -6.46
CA GLY A 268 12.29 -18.44 -6.97
C GLY A 268 13.31 -19.56 -7.22
N SER A 269 14.46 -19.57 -6.55
CA SER A 269 15.32 -20.75 -6.49
C SER A 269 15.07 -21.54 -5.19
N ASP A 270 14.52 -22.73 -5.29
CA ASP A 270 14.32 -23.73 -4.22
C ASP A 270 13.84 -23.17 -2.86
N SER A 271 14.76 -22.93 -1.91
CA SER A 271 14.44 -22.35 -0.61
C SER A 271 14.34 -20.83 -0.58
N ALA A 272 14.59 -20.14 -1.72
CA ALA A 272 14.41 -18.70 -1.80
C ALA A 272 12.91 -18.33 -1.74
N GLY A 273 12.63 -17.09 -1.40
CA GLY A 273 11.28 -16.58 -1.42
C GLY A 273 10.68 -16.44 -2.82
N ALA A 274 9.38 -16.30 -2.91
CA ALA A 274 8.65 -16.08 -4.15
C ALA A 274 7.50 -15.09 -3.93
N ALA A 275 7.18 -14.31 -4.98
CA ALA A 275 6.10 -13.34 -4.98
C ALA A 275 6.17 -12.35 -3.79
N PRO A 276 7.13 -11.41 -3.77
CA PRO A 276 7.16 -10.35 -2.77
C PRO A 276 6.05 -9.34 -3.02
N PHE A 277 5.07 -9.26 -2.11
CA PHE A 277 3.92 -8.34 -2.19
C PHE A 277 4.10 -7.06 -1.39
N ALA A 278 4.97 -7.05 -0.37
CA ALA A 278 5.17 -5.92 0.51
C ALA A 278 6.28 -4.97 0.03
N ALA A 279 6.14 -3.71 0.39
CA ALA A 279 7.22 -2.74 0.20
C ALA A 279 8.44 -3.11 1.05
N LEU A 280 9.62 -2.68 0.57
CA LEU A 280 10.87 -2.82 1.31
C LEU A 280 10.92 -1.83 2.48
N THR A 281 11.69 -2.16 3.49
CA THR A 281 12.06 -1.28 4.59
C THR A 281 13.56 -1.32 4.81
N ASP A 282 14.13 -0.26 5.38
CA ASP A 282 15.56 -0.19 5.71
C ASP A 282 15.79 -0.39 7.20
N TRP A 283 16.89 -1.07 7.51
CA TRP A 283 17.49 -1.07 8.83
C TRP A 283 19.00 -1.16 8.71
N ASN A 284 19.70 -0.17 9.28
CA ASN A 284 21.15 -0.04 9.23
C ASN A 284 21.73 -0.08 7.80
N GLY A 285 21.05 0.54 6.83
CA GLY A 285 21.49 0.61 5.44
C GLY A 285 21.30 -0.65 4.62
N MET A 286 20.63 -1.67 5.18
CA MET A 286 20.23 -2.88 4.47
C MET A 286 18.72 -2.87 4.24
N LEU A 287 18.29 -3.37 3.09
CA LEU A 287 16.87 -3.48 2.74
C LEU A 287 16.31 -4.83 3.15
N TYR A 288 15.14 -4.81 3.77
CA TYR A 288 14.40 -5.99 4.21
C TYR A 288 13.04 -6.06 3.55
N GLY A 289 12.60 -7.26 3.28
CA GLY A 289 11.28 -7.53 2.72
C GLY A 289 10.78 -8.91 3.08
N VAL A 290 9.54 -9.19 2.67
CA VAL A 290 8.89 -10.49 2.85
C VAL A 290 8.36 -11.01 1.53
N THR A 291 8.28 -12.33 1.39
CA THR A 291 7.64 -13.00 0.26
C THR A 291 6.43 -13.77 0.71
N ALA A 292 5.41 -13.89 -0.15
CA ALA A 292 4.18 -14.63 0.15
C ALA A 292 4.33 -16.14 0.02
N ALA A 293 5.33 -16.59 -0.75
CA ALA A 293 5.59 -18.01 -1.00
C ALA A 293 7.08 -18.30 -1.00
N GLY A 294 7.47 -19.56 -1.19
CA GLY A 294 8.85 -20.02 -1.10
C GLY A 294 9.27 -20.31 0.34
N GLY A 295 10.56 -20.46 0.57
CA GLY A 295 11.10 -20.98 1.84
C GLY A 295 10.92 -22.49 1.99
N ALA A 296 11.45 -23.07 3.06
CA ALA A 296 11.49 -24.52 3.27
C ALA A 296 10.11 -25.20 3.29
N THR A 297 9.06 -24.47 3.67
CA THR A 297 7.68 -24.98 3.79
C THR A 297 6.71 -24.31 2.82
N ASN A 298 7.21 -23.48 1.90
CA ASN A 298 6.42 -22.71 0.94
C ASN A 298 5.39 -21.74 1.57
N HIS A 299 5.69 -21.20 2.76
CA HIS A 299 4.84 -20.23 3.46
C HIS A 299 5.44 -18.82 3.47
N GLY A 300 6.40 -18.54 2.59
CA GLY A 300 7.08 -17.26 2.48
C GLY A 300 8.38 -17.18 3.28
N THR A 301 9.08 -16.08 3.06
CA THR A 301 10.38 -15.80 3.70
C THR A 301 10.46 -14.35 4.15
N VAL A 302 11.35 -14.09 5.11
CA VAL A 302 11.92 -12.77 5.34
C VAL A 302 13.28 -12.74 4.66
N PHE A 303 13.56 -11.72 3.87
CA PHE A 303 14.83 -11.59 3.15
C PHE A 303 15.51 -10.26 3.42
N GLN A 304 16.80 -10.22 3.17
CA GLN A 304 17.67 -9.06 3.25
C GLN A 304 18.42 -8.89 1.94
N ILE A 305 18.54 -7.65 1.45
CA ILE A 305 19.35 -7.30 0.28
C ILE A 305 20.25 -6.10 0.57
N SER A 306 21.46 -6.11 0.01
CA SER A 306 22.30 -4.91 -0.07
C SER A 306 21.79 -3.97 -1.16
N PRO A 307 21.69 -2.67 -0.91
CA PRO A 307 21.29 -1.62 -1.87
C PRO A 307 22.22 -1.54 -3.09
#